data_c21c88d0451696a6c871385b4647b6d9
#
_entry.id   c21c88d0451696a6c871385b4647b6d9
#
_cell.length_a   1.000
_cell.length_b   1.000
_cell.length_c   1.000
_cell.angle_alpha   90.00
_cell.angle_beta   90.00
_cell.angle_gamma   90.00
#
_symmetry.space_group_name_H-M   'P 1'
#
loop_
_entity.id
_entity.type
_entity.pdbx_description
1 polymer ?
#
loop_
_entity_poly.entity_id
_entity_poly.type
_entity_poly.pdbx_seq_one_letter_code
_entity_poly.pdbx_strand_id
1 'polypeptide(L)'
;MRNLTLSCLLLSFIGLHSCKNEEKQKADEAAKAEGEKVVSTACYKAIYEKDTLDLKLNTLKNGKLSGDMIMRVAPSTVRTGEVAGEFHGDTLFVDYTFKDNVNKDKTFKNPMALLKRNNQLILGNGVMQTTMGVTYLVKDQPIDFETVKYKFDTAECAE
;
A
#
# COMPACT_ATOMS: atom_id res chain seq x y z
N MET A 1 -54.90 -23.05 50.29
CA MET A 1 -55.43 -24.03 49.36
C MET A 1 -55.30 -23.48 47.97
N ARG A 2 -54.44 -24.17 47.20
CA ARG A 2 -54.49 -24.30 45.72
C ARG A 2 -54.31 -22.97 44.94
N ASN A 3 -53.34 -22.81 44.03
CA ASN A 3 -52.61 -23.71 43.16
C ASN A 3 -51.25 -23.08 42.82
N LEU A 4 -50.26 -23.84 43.10
CA LEU A 4 -48.93 -23.71 42.56
C LEU A 4 -48.88 -24.73 41.42
N THR A 5 -48.66 -24.32 40.21
CA THR A 5 -48.12 -25.09 39.07
C THR A 5 -48.55 -24.38 37.79
N LEU A 6 -47.63 -23.74 37.13
CA LEU A 6 -47.46 -23.67 35.68
C LEU A 6 -46.59 -22.48 35.31
N SER A 7 -45.31 -22.65 35.41
CA SER A 7 -44.38 -21.72 34.73
C SER A 7 -42.99 -22.34 34.65
N CYS A 8 -42.87 -23.37 33.86
CA CYS A 8 -41.55 -23.92 33.49
C CYS A 8 -41.66 -24.56 32.11
N LEU A 9 -41.72 -23.77 31.04
CA LEU A 9 -41.51 -24.30 29.69
C LEU A 9 -41.49 -23.16 28.65
N LEU A 10 -40.45 -22.30 28.69
CA LEU A 10 -40.17 -21.38 27.58
C LEU A 10 -38.72 -20.84 27.70
N LEU A 11 -37.71 -21.72 27.72
CA LEU A 11 -36.32 -21.36 27.64
C LEU A 11 -35.54 -22.45 26.87
N SER A 12 -35.80 -22.60 25.59
CA SER A 12 -34.99 -23.49 24.74
C SER A 12 -35.14 -23.12 23.27
N PHE A 13 -34.73 -21.93 22.87
CA PHE A 13 -34.52 -21.62 21.44
C PHE A 13 -33.62 -20.39 21.27
N ILE A 14 -32.42 -20.37 21.90
CA ILE A 14 -31.39 -19.40 21.53
C ILE A 14 -30.07 -20.17 21.45
N GLY A 15 -29.80 -20.74 20.30
CA GLY A 15 -28.51 -21.43 20.16
C GLY A 15 -28.29 -22.10 18.82
N LEU A 16 -28.47 -21.43 17.69
CA LEU A 16 -28.02 -21.95 16.38
C LEU A 16 -27.83 -20.84 15.32
N HIS A 17 -27.22 -19.72 15.66
CA HIS A 17 -26.91 -18.69 14.65
C HIS A 17 -25.45 -18.22 14.66
N SER A 18 -24.54 -18.90 15.38
CA SER A 18 -23.13 -18.49 15.47
C SER A 18 -22.19 -19.10 14.43
N CYS A 19 -22.54 -20.18 13.77
CA CYS A 19 -21.60 -20.88 12.87
C CYS A 19 -21.47 -20.31 11.46
N LYS A 20 -22.37 -19.43 11.02
CA LYS A 20 -22.33 -18.89 9.64
C LYS A 20 -21.31 -17.74 9.45
N ASN A 21 -20.89 -17.09 10.51
CA ASN A 21 -19.93 -15.98 10.44
C ASN A 21 -18.47 -16.45 10.41
N GLU A 22 -18.14 -17.54 11.10
CA GLU A 22 -16.75 -18.02 11.16
C GLU A 22 -16.29 -18.67 9.85
N GLU A 23 -17.16 -19.42 9.18
CA GLU A 23 -16.81 -20.00 7.87
C GLU A 23 -16.63 -18.92 6.79
N LYS A 24 -17.48 -17.90 6.82
CA LYS A 24 -17.34 -16.76 5.90
C LYS A 24 -16.08 -15.96 6.16
N GLN A 25 -15.75 -15.69 7.43
CA GLN A 25 -14.51 -14.99 7.80
C GLN A 25 -13.27 -15.78 7.37
N LYS A 26 -13.24 -17.10 7.61
CA LYS A 26 -12.12 -17.96 7.18
C LYS A 26 -11.99 -18.02 5.65
N ALA A 27 -13.11 -18.03 4.93
CA ALA A 27 -13.09 -18.00 3.46
C ALA A 27 -12.59 -16.64 2.93
N ASP A 28 -13.02 -15.54 3.53
CA ASP A 28 -12.59 -14.19 3.16
C ASP A 28 -11.10 -13.96 3.49
N GLU A 29 -10.62 -14.45 4.63
CA GLU A 29 -9.19 -14.42 4.99
C GLU A 29 -8.33 -15.27 4.04
N ALA A 30 -8.79 -16.48 3.69
CA ALA A 30 -8.09 -17.35 2.75
C ALA A 30 -8.04 -16.72 1.34
N ALA A 31 -9.13 -16.12 0.88
CA ALA A 31 -9.19 -15.43 -0.40
C ALA A 31 -8.28 -14.20 -0.42
N LYS A 32 -8.22 -13.45 0.69
CA LYS A 32 -7.32 -12.31 0.85
C LYS A 32 -5.86 -12.75 0.82
N ALA A 33 -5.49 -13.77 1.60
CA ALA A 33 -4.13 -14.31 1.64
C ALA A 33 -3.69 -14.85 0.26
N GLU A 34 -4.58 -15.50 -0.49
CA GLU A 34 -4.30 -15.94 -1.86
C GLU A 34 -4.10 -14.75 -2.81
N GLY A 35 -4.90 -13.69 -2.67
CA GLY A 35 -4.77 -12.47 -3.46
C GLY A 35 -3.48 -11.70 -3.21
N GLU A 36 -2.89 -11.83 -2.04
CA GLU A 36 -1.63 -11.18 -1.64
C GLU A 36 -0.36 -11.94 -2.07
N LYS A 37 -0.49 -13.10 -2.73
CA LYS A 37 0.67 -13.83 -3.26
C LYS A 37 1.35 -13.06 -4.37
N VAL A 38 2.68 -12.96 -4.27
CA VAL A 38 3.53 -12.35 -5.31
C VAL A 38 3.55 -13.22 -6.55
N VAL A 39 3.23 -12.65 -7.71
CA VAL A 39 3.27 -13.31 -9.01
C VAL A 39 4.45 -12.86 -9.87
N SER A 40 4.97 -11.66 -9.65
CA SER A 40 6.18 -11.18 -10.30
C SER A 40 6.87 -10.10 -9.47
N THR A 41 8.18 -9.94 -9.68
CA THR A 41 9.00 -8.89 -9.05
C THR A 41 9.77 -8.16 -10.13
N ALA A 42 9.83 -6.84 -10.05
CA ALA A 42 10.63 -5.99 -10.92
C ALA A 42 11.38 -4.96 -10.07
N CYS A 43 12.61 -4.65 -10.46
CA CYS A 43 13.43 -3.69 -9.76
C CYS A 43 13.77 -2.52 -10.68
N TYR A 44 13.83 -1.35 -10.07
CA TYR A 44 14.04 -0.08 -10.74
C TYR A 44 15.02 0.78 -9.97
N LYS A 45 15.75 1.62 -10.69
CA LYS A 45 16.67 2.60 -10.12
C LYS A 45 16.52 3.95 -10.79
N ALA A 46 16.45 5.01 -9.99
CA ALA A 46 16.53 6.37 -10.47
C ALA A 46 17.78 7.06 -9.91
N ILE A 47 18.48 7.82 -10.76
CA ILE A 47 19.64 8.62 -10.38
C ILE A 47 19.37 10.04 -10.84
N TYR A 48 19.54 11.00 -9.94
CA TYR A 48 19.48 12.42 -10.25
C TYR A 48 20.59 13.14 -9.49
N GLU A 49 21.59 13.66 -10.22
CA GLU A 49 22.80 14.25 -9.63
C GLU A 49 23.48 13.28 -8.62
N LYS A 50 23.35 13.54 -7.33
CA LYS A 50 23.89 12.70 -6.25
C LYS A 50 22.83 11.85 -5.55
N ASP A 51 21.58 12.00 -5.95
CA ASP A 51 20.47 11.25 -5.39
C ASP A 51 20.35 9.88 -6.06
N THR A 52 20.03 8.87 -5.28
CA THR A 52 19.77 7.52 -5.78
C THR A 52 18.52 6.96 -5.13
N LEU A 53 17.61 6.48 -5.96
CA LEU A 53 16.38 5.83 -5.53
C LEU A 53 16.37 4.40 -6.06
N ASP A 54 16.27 3.44 -5.16
CA ASP A 54 16.12 2.02 -5.49
C ASP A 54 14.69 1.60 -5.14
N LEU A 55 13.99 0.98 -6.09
CA LEU A 55 12.60 0.56 -5.95
C LEU A 55 12.44 -0.90 -6.38
N LYS A 56 11.96 -1.76 -5.50
CA LYS A 56 11.54 -3.13 -5.76
C LYS A 56 10.03 -3.19 -5.74
N LEU A 57 9.39 -3.65 -6.81
CA LEU A 57 7.94 -3.79 -6.94
C LEU A 57 7.56 -5.25 -7.13
N ASN A 58 6.67 -5.72 -6.29
CA ASN A 58 6.01 -7.01 -6.39
C ASN A 58 4.60 -6.82 -6.93
N THR A 59 4.26 -7.50 -7.99
CA THR A 59 2.86 -7.62 -8.45
C THR A 59 2.20 -8.75 -7.69
N LEU A 60 1.05 -8.48 -7.10
CA LEU A 60 0.26 -9.44 -6.36
C LEU A 60 -0.80 -10.08 -7.26
N LYS A 61 -1.27 -11.26 -6.90
CA LYS A 61 -2.27 -12.01 -7.65
C LYS A 61 -3.58 -11.25 -7.83
N ASN A 62 -3.93 -10.37 -6.89
CA ASN A 62 -5.10 -9.48 -6.96
C ASN A 62 -4.89 -8.23 -7.83
N GLY A 63 -3.75 -8.10 -8.51
CA GLY A 63 -3.40 -6.96 -9.36
C GLY A 63 -2.84 -5.74 -8.62
N LYS A 64 -2.81 -5.75 -7.28
CA LYS A 64 -2.16 -4.69 -6.50
C LYS A 64 -0.65 -4.83 -6.53
N LEU A 65 0.04 -3.76 -6.13
CA LEU A 65 1.49 -3.75 -6.00
C LEU A 65 1.89 -3.49 -4.55
N SER A 66 2.94 -4.17 -4.16
CA SER A 66 3.66 -3.91 -2.91
C SER A 66 5.16 -3.89 -3.19
N GLY A 67 5.97 -3.40 -2.28
CA GLY A 67 7.41 -3.42 -2.49
C GLY A 67 8.17 -2.57 -1.51
N ASP A 68 9.46 -2.40 -1.80
CA ASP A 68 10.38 -1.67 -0.95
C ASP A 68 11.02 -0.53 -1.74
N MET A 69 11.23 0.61 -1.09
CA MET A 69 11.95 1.71 -1.68
C MET A 69 12.96 2.31 -0.71
N ILE A 70 14.16 2.56 -1.24
CA ILE A 70 15.21 3.29 -0.54
C ILE A 70 15.53 4.54 -1.33
N MET A 71 15.40 5.71 -0.68
CA MET A 71 15.77 6.99 -1.26
C MET A 71 17.00 7.52 -0.53
N ARG A 72 18.09 7.71 -1.24
CA ARG A 72 19.31 8.36 -0.75
C ARG A 72 19.40 9.73 -1.40
N VAL A 73 19.12 10.76 -0.61
CA VAL A 73 19.07 12.15 -1.07
C VAL A 73 20.22 12.93 -0.44
N ALA A 74 21.03 13.54 -1.28
CA ALA A 74 22.19 14.33 -0.86
C ALA A 74 21.75 15.54 0.04
N PRO A 75 22.57 15.94 1.04
CA PRO A 75 23.90 15.41 1.33
C PRO A 75 23.92 14.12 2.17
N SER A 76 22.86 13.77 2.90
CA SER A 76 22.93 12.64 3.84
C SER A 76 21.59 12.02 4.25
N THR A 77 20.48 12.43 3.62
CA THR A 77 19.15 11.88 3.98
C THR A 77 18.94 10.52 3.33
N VAL A 78 18.65 9.52 4.17
CA VAL A 78 18.25 8.18 3.73
C VAL A 78 16.85 7.88 4.24
N ARG A 79 15.96 7.52 3.35
CA ARG A 79 14.60 7.08 3.64
C ARG A 79 14.45 5.64 3.21
N THR A 80 14.02 4.78 4.11
CA THR A 80 13.77 3.36 3.82
C THR A 80 12.36 3.02 4.23
N GLY A 81 11.64 2.34 3.35
CA GLY A 81 10.26 1.98 3.63
C GLY A 81 9.61 1.17 2.54
N GLU A 82 8.32 0.97 2.71
CA GLU A 82 7.48 0.14 1.88
C GLU A 82 6.62 1.00 0.96
N VAL A 83 6.31 0.46 -0.21
CA VAL A 83 5.34 1.03 -1.15
C VAL A 83 4.17 0.06 -1.32
N ALA A 84 2.96 0.59 -1.39
CA ALA A 84 1.76 -0.20 -1.67
C ALA A 84 0.78 0.62 -2.49
N GLY A 85 0.18 0.01 -3.53
CA GLY A 85 -0.76 0.71 -4.39
C GLY A 85 -1.23 -0.09 -5.57
N GLU A 86 -1.72 0.60 -6.60
CA GLU A 86 -2.28 -0.02 -7.79
C GLU A 86 -2.18 0.90 -9.02
N PHE A 87 -2.27 0.30 -10.20
CA PHE A 87 -2.33 1.04 -11.46
C PHE A 87 -3.73 1.55 -11.74
N HIS A 88 -3.83 2.82 -12.16
CA HIS A 88 -4.99 3.41 -12.80
C HIS A 88 -4.56 3.85 -14.21
N GLY A 89 -4.91 3.08 -15.20
CA GLY A 89 -4.36 3.24 -16.55
C GLY A 89 -2.85 3.00 -16.55
N ASP A 90 -2.09 3.94 -17.08
CA ASP A 90 -0.62 3.87 -17.13
C ASP A 90 0.05 4.47 -15.89
N THR A 91 -0.71 4.97 -14.94
CA THR A 91 -0.17 5.61 -13.74
C THR A 91 -0.34 4.70 -12.52
N LEU A 92 0.78 4.39 -11.87
CA LEU A 92 0.83 3.68 -10.61
C LEU A 92 0.73 4.69 -9.46
N PHE A 93 -0.33 4.59 -8.68
CA PHE A 93 -0.49 5.36 -7.44
C PHE A 93 -0.10 4.48 -6.27
N VAL A 94 0.85 4.95 -5.47
CA VAL A 94 1.34 4.25 -4.28
C VAL A 94 1.43 5.17 -3.08
N ASP A 95 1.26 4.59 -1.91
CA ASP A 95 1.67 5.18 -0.65
C ASP A 95 3.07 4.68 -0.30
N TYR A 96 4.01 5.59 -0.09
CA TYR A 96 5.33 5.30 0.43
C TYR A 96 5.36 5.55 1.93
N THR A 97 5.42 4.48 2.71
CA THR A 97 5.50 4.52 4.18
C THR A 97 6.94 4.26 4.60
N PHE A 98 7.61 5.25 5.18
CA PHE A 98 9.05 5.21 5.41
C PHE A 98 9.47 5.77 6.76
N LYS A 99 10.69 5.43 7.15
CA LYS A 99 11.48 6.11 8.18
C LYS A 99 12.67 6.78 7.54
N ASP A 100 13.11 7.90 8.08
CA ASP A 100 14.36 8.53 7.66
C ASP A 100 15.45 8.36 8.73
N ASN A 101 16.71 8.56 8.33
CA ASN A 101 17.86 8.43 9.22
C ASN A 101 17.99 9.57 10.24
N VAL A 102 17.20 10.64 10.11
CA VAL A 102 17.18 11.81 10.99
C VAL A 102 16.13 11.62 12.10
N ASN A 103 14.92 11.13 11.74
CA ASN A 103 13.79 10.95 12.66
C ASN A 103 13.42 9.46 12.76
N LYS A 104 14.31 8.65 13.32
CA LYS A 104 14.21 7.18 13.33
C LYS A 104 12.96 6.63 14.02
N ASP A 105 12.40 7.39 14.98
CA ASP A 105 11.22 6.99 15.75
C ASP A 105 9.90 7.39 15.07
N LYS A 106 9.98 8.19 14.00
CA LYS A 106 8.79 8.63 13.26
C LYS A 106 8.63 7.85 11.97
N THR A 107 7.39 7.48 11.70
CA THR A 107 6.99 6.91 10.41
C THR A 107 6.26 8.00 9.62
N PHE A 108 6.64 8.15 8.38
CA PHE A 108 6.06 9.10 7.43
C PHE A 108 5.33 8.34 6.34
N LYS A 109 4.32 8.96 5.76
CA LYS A 109 3.58 8.40 4.64
C LYS A 109 3.37 9.47 3.58
N ASN A 110 3.89 9.23 2.38
CA ASN A 110 3.75 10.13 1.24
C ASN A 110 3.10 9.40 0.07
N PRO A 111 2.03 9.94 -0.52
CA PRO A 111 1.48 9.45 -1.77
C PRO A 111 2.43 9.79 -2.91
N MET A 112 2.52 8.89 -3.88
CA MET A 112 3.33 9.06 -5.08
C MET A 112 2.56 8.60 -6.30
N ALA A 113 2.80 9.24 -7.43
CA ALA A 113 2.31 8.82 -8.73
C ALA A 113 3.48 8.55 -9.67
N LEU A 114 3.52 7.35 -10.26
CA LEU A 114 4.58 6.94 -11.19
C LEU A 114 3.94 6.58 -12.53
N LEU A 115 4.21 7.37 -13.56
CA LEU A 115 3.76 7.09 -14.92
C LEU A 115 4.65 6.03 -15.55
N LYS A 116 4.06 4.94 -16.04
CA LYS A 116 4.76 3.94 -16.84
C LYS A 116 4.83 4.40 -18.29
N ARG A 117 6.05 4.66 -18.78
CA ARG A 117 6.31 5.07 -20.18
C ARG A 117 7.63 4.47 -20.64
N ASN A 118 7.64 3.79 -21.80
CA ASN A 118 8.85 3.26 -22.42
C ASN A 118 9.74 2.41 -21.49
N ASN A 119 9.16 1.48 -20.73
CA ASN A 119 9.83 0.66 -19.70
C ASN A 119 10.40 1.43 -18.50
N GLN A 120 10.14 2.72 -18.39
CA GLN A 120 10.48 3.53 -17.23
C GLN A 120 9.26 3.77 -16.34
N LEU A 121 9.54 4.07 -15.08
CA LEU A 121 8.57 4.66 -14.15
C LEU A 121 9.01 6.10 -13.87
N ILE A 122 8.16 7.06 -14.19
CA ILE A 122 8.44 8.50 -14.06
C ILE A 122 7.72 9.01 -12.82
N LEU A 123 8.48 9.46 -11.82
CA LEU A 123 7.88 10.03 -10.59
C LEU A 123 7.34 11.43 -10.86
N GLY A 124 6.04 11.55 -10.86
CA GLY A 124 5.34 12.80 -11.15
C GLY A 124 5.36 13.81 -10.00
N ASN A 125 5.30 15.07 -10.37
CA ASN A 125 5.12 16.20 -9.45
C ASN A 125 3.64 16.55 -9.37
N GLY A 126 2.96 16.07 -8.33
CA GLY A 126 1.56 16.37 -8.04
C GLY A 126 1.41 17.35 -6.89
N VAL A 127 0.31 18.09 -6.86
CA VAL A 127 -0.04 18.94 -5.73
C VAL A 127 -0.42 18.07 -4.54
N MET A 128 0.27 18.23 -3.43
CA MET A 128 -0.01 17.52 -2.18
C MET A 128 -0.64 18.45 -1.15
N GLN A 129 -1.56 17.89 -0.37
CA GLN A 129 -2.17 18.57 0.77
C GLN A 129 -2.10 17.66 2.00
N THR A 130 -1.90 18.27 3.17
CA THR A 130 -1.91 17.57 4.46
C THR A 130 -3.08 18.04 5.29
N THR A 131 -3.92 17.12 5.73
CA THR A 131 -5.06 17.42 6.61
C THR A 131 -5.07 16.39 7.74
N MET A 132 -5.13 16.85 8.98
CA MET A 132 -5.10 16.00 10.19
C MET A 132 -3.91 15.01 10.21
N GLY A 133 -2.75 15.44 9.70
CA GLY A 133 -1.53 14.61 9.64
C GLY A 133 -1.49 13.58 8.51
N VAL A 134 -2.50 13.52 7.66
CA VAL A 134 -2.54 12.66 6.47
C VAL A 134 -2.22 13.49 5.23
N THR A 135 -1.21 13.07 4.48
CA THR A 135 -0.82 13.70 3.21
C THR A 135 -1.44 12.93 2.04
N TYR A 136 -2.02 13.63 1.08
CA TYR A 136 -2.62 13.07 -0.12
C TYR A 136 -2.38 13.94 -1.35
N LEU A 137 -2.41 13.33 -2.53
CA LEU A 137 -2.43 14.06 -3.80
C LEU A 137 -3.81 14.70 -3.99
N VAL A 138 -3.82 15.99 -4.31
CA VAL A 138 -5.08 16.71 -4.54
C VAL A 138 -5.76 16.16 -5.79
N LYS A 139 -7.00 15.72 -5.64
CA LYS A 139 -7.81 15.25 -6.77
C LYS A 139 -8.06 16.40 -7.76
N ASP A 140 -8.20 16.05 -9.01
CA ASP A 140 -8.50 16.97 -10.11
C ASP A 140 -7.42 18.06 -10.36
N GLN A 141 -6.23 17.90 -9.76
CA GLN A 141 -5.05 18.67 -10.10
C GLN A 141 -4.14 17.84 -11.02
N PRO A 142 -3.59 18.45 -12.09
CA PRO A 142 -2.70 17.75 -12.99
C PRO A 142 -1.41 17.32 -12.27
N ILE A 143 -0.91 16.14 -12.63
CA ILE A 143 0.39 15.66 -12.19
C ILE A 143 1.36 15.89 -13.35
N ASP A 144 2.43 16.65 -13.11
CA ASP A 144 3.47 16.88 -14.11
C ASP A 144 4.42 15.66 -14.15
N PHE A 145 4.52 15.03 -15.32
CA PHE A 145 5.44 13.94 -15.61
C PHE A 145 6.55 14.34 -16.59
N GLU A 146 6.57 15.59 -17.03
CA GLU A 146 7.57 16.07 -18.00
C GLU A 146 8.75 16.77 -17.31
N THR A 147 8.46 17.64 -16.34
CA THR A 147 9.49 18.40 -15.60
C THR A 147 9.79 17.70 -14.26
N VAL A 148 10.41 16.53 -14.33
CA VAL A 148 10.64 15.66 -13.17
C VAL A 148 12.13 15.39 -12.92
N LYS A 149 12.47 15.14 -11.65
CA LYS A 149 13.84 14.77 -11.23
C LYS A 149 14.10 13.28 -11.43
N TYR A 150 13.14 12.41 -11.07
CA TYR A 150 13.38 10.99 -10.96
C TYR A 150 12.65 10.21 -12.04
N LYS A 151 13.43 9.57 -12.89
CA LYS A 151 13.01 8.58 -13.88
C LYS A 151 13.68 7.26 -13.51
N PHE A 152 12.88 6.27 -13.22
CA PHE A 152 13.36 4.96 -12.82
C PHE A 152 13.54 4.07 -14.05
N ASP A 153 14.74 3.66 -14.31
CA ASP A 153 15.06 2.63 -15.28
C ASP A 153 14.94 1.25 -14.64
N THR A 154 14.68 0.23 -15.46
CA THR A 154 14.74 -1.16 -15.01
C THR A 154 16.16 -1.49 -14.53
N ALA A 155 16.24 -2.21 -13.42
CA ALA A 155 17.50 -2.62 -12.82
C ALA A 155 17.45 -4.08 -12.41
N GLU A 156 18.63 -4.69 -12.19
CA GLU A 156 18.70 -6.00 -11.55
C GLU A 156 18.29 -5.89 -10.09
N CYS A 157 17.51 -6.88 -9.63
CA CYS A 157 17.15 -6.94 -8.23
C CYS A 157 18.38 -7.33 -7.40
N ALA A 158 18.77 -6.50 -6.44
CA ALA A 158 19.75 -6.90 -5.45
C ALA A 158 19.21 -8.08 -4.61
N GLU A 159 20.04 -9.08 -4.41
CA GLU A 159 19.76 -10.22 -3.54
C GLU A 159 19.66 -9.82 -2.05
#